data_b283780bc0a8a7a3cd9477444f588e0f
#
_entry.id   b283780bc0a8a7a3cd9477444f588e0f
#
_cell.length_a   1.000
_cell.length_b   1.000
_cell.length_c   1.000
_cell.angle_alpha   90.00
_cell.angle_beta   90.00
_cell.angle_gamma   90.00
#
_symmetry.space_group_name_H-M   'P 1'
#
loop_
_entity.id
_entity.type
_entity.pdbx_description
1 polymer ?
#
loop_
_entity_poly.entity_id
_entity_poly.type
_entity_poly.pdbx_seq_one_letter_code
_entity_poly.pdbx_strand_id
1 'polypeptide(L)'
;MGPFLMRILALGLVAGAALAQGVQAWLERGERLLSEGAYAEAVAAFEEVLRQDYGQFQAHLGLGVALVRLGRLEEARFAFDQMTRVFPDRYEGHFNLGQVYLRMGEAGKAAEAFAKAAAIAPREEAYLAWSGALLQEGKAREAAAVLERGLSPERSPAYRLALAQALYAAGEREAAVPHLYAALNREPGRAEAWDLLARVLAEVGLADRARREVERGLEAVQDPKGKALLLLRKGTLVEDPEPLWREALALDPDLWQAAYLLGRRRLEAGDLKEGLRWLQEAYAKGQDPEVALALAAAYLKAKDYANAYRYAKEAGPAGAFLQAQAAQGLGRRQEALKRLEGIASPQALALRGSLLLEEGQGEEAVAALQAGYEATRDPQVGVNLGAALVLVKRFGQAELVLREVLAKDPSSAAAWYNLGLALRGLGRQAEADRALRQAAALGSREARALLGR
;
A
#
# COMPACT_ATOMS: atom_id res chain seq x y z
N MET A 1 -0.31 11.00 74.65
CA MET A 1 0.72 11.10 73.63
C MET A 1 1.78 12.08 74.12
N GLY A 2 3.05 11.62 74.26
CA GLY A 2 4.09 12.47 74.85
C GLY A 2 4.57 13.56 73.88
N PRO A 3 5.13 14.67 74.35
CA PRO A 3 5.56 15.84 73.55
C PRO A 3 6.59 15.42 72.42
N PHE A 4 7.28 14.30 72.54
CA PHE A 4 8.22 13.76 71.58
C PHE A 4 7.50 13.20 70.35
N LEU A 5 6.37 12.52 70.55
CA LEU A 5 5.56 11.95 69.40
C LEU A 5 4.88 13.09 68.64
N MET A 6 4.43 14.14 69.27
CA MET A 6 3.89 15.34 68.63
C MET A 6 4.93 16.08 67.78
N ARG A 7 6.20 16.16 68.23
CA ARG A 7 7.30 16.73 67.41
C ARG A 7 7.65 15.92 66.19
N ILE A 8 7.66 14.59 66.24
CA ILE A 8 7.91 13.73 65.11
C ILE A 8 6.76 13.85 64.10
N LEU A 9 5.52 13.85 64.56
CA LEU A 9 4.35 14.07 63.70
C LEU A 9 4.34 15.46 63.03
N ALA A 10 4.71 16.52 63.79
CA ALA A 10 4.80 17.89 63.26
C ALA A 10 5.94 18.01 62.23
N LEU A 11 7.12 17.42 62.46
CA LEU A 11 8.22 17.40 61.52
C LEU A 11 7.87 16.57 60.25
N GLY A 12 7.15 15.44 60.40
CA GLY A 12 6.65 14.65 59.27
C GLY A 12 5.63 15.42 58.42
N LEU A 13 4.72 16.17 59.04
CA LEU A 13 3.74 17.04 58.36
C LEU A 13 4.41 18.21 57.61
N VAL A 14 5.41 18.86 58.22
CA VAL A 14 6.15 19.96 57.59
C VAL A 14 7.00 19.43 56.38
N ALA A 15 7.68 18.29 56.56
CA ALA A 15 8.44 17.68 55.49
C ALA A 15 7.53 17.20 54.35
N GLY A 16 6.38 16.60 54.64
CA GLY A 16 5.37 16.22 53.65
C GLY A 16 4.80 17.43 52.90
N ALA A 17 4.52 18.54 53.59
CA ALA A 17 4.06 19.77 52.95
C ALA A 17 5.11 20.42 52.04
N ALA A 18 6.39 20.41 52.44
CA ALA A 18 7.49 20.93 51.61
C ALA A 18 7.71 20.05 50.37
N LEU A 19 7.60 18.71 50.50
CA LEU A 19 7.68 17.79 49.35
C LEU A 19 6.52 18.01 48.40
N ALA A 20 5.30 18.12 48.88
CA ALA A 20 4.11 18.41 48.07
C ALA A 20 4.22 19.75 47.32
N GLN A 21 4.76 20.80 47.94
CA GLN A 21 5.06 22.07 47.26
C GLN A 21 6.11 21.91 46.15
N GLY A 22 7.15 21.08 46.38
CA GLY A 22 8.17 20.77 45.38
C GLY A 22 7.60 20.05 44.19
N VAL A 23 6.78 19.02 44.42
CA VAL A 23 6.08 18.26 43.36
C VAL A 23 5.19 19.17 42.50
N GLN A 24 4.39 20.03 43.17
CA GLN A 24 3.50 20.96 42.48
C GLN A 24 4.26 21.97 41.60
N ALA A 25 5.37 22.53 42.14
CA ALA A 25 6.21 23.46 41.37
C ALA A 25 6.83 22.84 40.10
N TRP A 26 7.28 21.58 40.19
CA TRP A 26 7.79 20.85 39.05
C TRP A 26 6.68 20.50 38.04
N LEU A 27 5.49 20.15 38.51
CA LEU A 27 4.34 19.88 37.65
C LEU A 27 3.95 21.11 36.82
N GLU A 28 3.77 22.26 37.49
CA GLU A 28 3.46 23.55 36.84
C GLU A 28 4.56 23.97 35.83
N ARG A 29 5.81 23.73 36.19
CA ARG A 29 6.93 23.96 35.28
C ARG A 29 6.84 23.09 34.06
N GLY A 30 6.57 21.77 34.20
CA GLY A 30 6.40 20.82 33.10
C GLY A 30 5.26 21.22 32.17
N GLU A 31 4.09 21.58 32.72
CA GLU A 31 2.92 22.02 31.95
C GLU A 31 3.22 23.31 31.16
N ARG A 32 3.88 24.28 31.77
CA ARG A 32 4.31 25.52 31.11
C ARG A 32 5.28 25.21 29.95
N LEU A 33 6.34 24.42 30.20
CA LEU A 33 7.32 24.03 29.18
C LEU A 33 6.66 23.26 28.01
N LEU A 34 5.68 22.39 28.31
CA LEU A 34 4.89 21.70 27.32
C LEU A 34 4.10 22.68 26.45
N SER A 35 3.47 23.70 27.06
CA SER A 35 2.72 24.73 26.34
C SER A 35 3.61 25.66 25.49
N GLU A 36 4.84 25.91 25.93
CA GLU A 36 5.85 26.70 25.23
C GLU A 36 6.56 25.93 24.12
N GLY A 37 6.31 24.60 24.00
CA GLY A 37 6.95 23.74 23.00
C GLY A 37 8.36 23.28 23.40
N ALA A 38 8.80 23.55 24.60
CA ALA A 38 10.08 23.12 25.18
C ALA A 38 9.98 21.66 25.67
N TYR A 39 9.75 20.73 24.74
CA TYR A 39 9.35 19.35 25.04
C TYR A 39 10.43 18.56 25.80
N ALA A 40 11.71 18.78 25.49
CA ALA A 40 12.80 18.06 26.15
C ALA A 40 12.90 18.46 27.63
N GLU A 41 12.77 19.75 27.94
CA GLU A 41 12.75 20.28 29.29
C GLU A 41 11.47 19.87 30.03
N ALA A 42 10.34 19.81 29.34
CA ALA A 42 9.09 19.29 29.89
C ALA A 42 9.21 17.83 30.34
N VAL A 43 9.85 16.97 29.51
CA VAL A 43 10.16 15.58 29.89
C VAL A 43 10.93 15.54 31.21
N ALA A 44 12.03 16.30 31.33
CA ALA A 44 12.85 16.30 32.54
C ALA A 44 12.05 16.78 33.78
N ALA A 45 11.16 17.77 33.58
CA ALA A 45 10.33 18.27 34.69
C ALA A 45 9.30 17.23 35.15
N PHE A 46 8.62 16.53 34.21
CA PHE A 46 7.66 15.48 34.56
C PHE A 46 8.35 14.24 35.16
N GLU A 47 9.52 13.85 34.66
CA GLU A 47 10.32 12.76 35.26
C GLU A 47 10.69 13.10 36.72
N GLU A 48 11.04 14.37 37.03
CA GLU A 48 11.32 14.79 38.38
C GLU A 48 10.08 14.71 39.27
N VAL A 49 8.89 15.09 38.78
CA VAL A 49 7.62 14.87 39.49
C VAL A 49 7.43 13.38 39.80
N LEU A 50 7.57 12.51 38.82
CA LEU A 50 7.34 11.06 38.98
C LEU A 50 8.38 10.38 39.87
N ARG A 51 9.59 10.93 39.96
CA ARG A 51 10.63 10.47 40.89
C ARG A 51 10.25 10.79 42.33
N GLN A 52 9.59 11.92 42.59
CA GLN A 52 9.16 12.34 43.92
C GLN A 52 7.81 11.75 44.32
N ASP A 53 6.87 11.70 43.36
CA ASP A 53 5.53 11.13 43.55
C ASP A 53 5.08 10.44 42.27
N TYR A 54 5.20 9.13 42.24
CA TYR A 54 4.85 8.29 41.09
C TYR A 54 3.33 8.24 40.81
N GLY A 55 2.50 8.62 41.80
CA GLY A 55 1.04 8.65 41.73
C GLY A 55 0.46 9.89 41.03
N GLN A 56 1.27 10.76 40.42
CA GLN A 56 0.81 11.98 39.77
C GLN A 56 0.31 11.74 38.36
N PHE A 57 -1.01 11.70 38.18
CA PHE A 57 -1.67 11.45 36.91
C PHE A 57 -1.25 12.43 35.79
N GLN A 58 -1.25 13.75 36.13
CA GLN A 58 -0.88 14.80 35.18
C GLN A 58 0.57 14.68 34.70
N ALA A 59 1.47 14.22 35.56
CA ALA A 59 2.86 14.01 35.18
C ALA A 59 3.05 12.84 34.22
N HIS A 60 2.35 11.72 34.43
CA HIS A 60 2.35 10.60 33.47
C HIS A 60 1.79 11.04 32.11
N LEU A 61 0.68 11.75 32.10
CA LEU A 61 0.06 12.26 30.88
C LEU A 61 0.98 13.26 30.18
N GLY A 62 1.51 14.24 30.90
CA GLY A 62 2.40 15.26 30.36
C GLY A 62 3.70 14.69 29.81
N LEU A 63 4.30 13.72 30.52
CA LEU A 63 5.50 12.99 30.03
C LEU A 63 5.24 12.30 28.73
N GLY A 64 4.18 11.49 28.65
CA GLY A 64 3.82 10.79 27.44
C GLY A 64 3.56 11.72 26.26
N VAL A 65 2.83 12.82 26.48
CA VAL A 65 2.56 13.84 25.45
C VAL A 65 3.84 14.52 24.98
N ALA A 66 4.73 14.92 25.90
CA ALA A 66 6.00 15.56 25.56
C ALA A 66 6.89 14.62 24.70
N LEU A 67 6.96 13.34 25.06
CA LEU A 67 7.70 12.31 24.30
C LEU A 67 7.12 12.10 22.91
N VAL A 68 5.80 12.10 22.76
CA VAL A 68 5.13 12.04 21.44
C VAL A 68 5.51 13.25 20.59
N ARG A 69 5.55 14.45 21.16
CA ARG A 69 5.93 15.70 20.45
C ARG A 69 7.39 15.69 20.00
N LEU A 70 8.26 15.03 20.74
CA LEU A 70 9.68 14.82 20.39
C LEU A 70 9.87 13.70 19.34
N GLY A 71 8.84 12.94 19.00
CA GLY A 71 8.97 11.77 18.12
C GLY A 71 9.60 10.55 18.82
N ARG A 72 9.80 10.57 20.14
CA ARG A 72 10.35 9.48 20.95
C ARG A 72 9.26 8.44 21.24
N LEU A 73 8.77 7.77 20.17
CA LEU A 73 7.54 6.96 20.25
C LEU A 73 7.66 5.75 21.17
N GLU A 74 8.81 5.05 21.19
CA GLU A 74 9.01 3.91 22.10
C GLU A 74 8.94 4.32 23.57
N GLU A 75 9.52 5.46 23.91
CA GLU A 75 9.48 5.98 25.28
C GLU A 75 8.09 6.50 25.65
N ALA A 76 7.39 7.13 24.70
CA ALA A 76 5.99 7.54 24.89
C ALA A 76 5.09 6.32 25.12
N ARG A 77 5.30 5.24 24.36
CA ARG A 77 4.61 3.96 24.55
C ARG A 77 4.82 3.44 25.96
N PHE A 78 6.08 3.42 26.40
CA PHE A 78 6.41 2.98 27.77
C PHE A 78 5.74 3.86 28.83
N ALA A 79 5.80 5.19 28.68
CA ALA A 79 5.18 6.13 29.63
C ALA A 79 3.67 5.93 29.74
N PHE A 80 2.96 5.79 28.60
CA PHE A 80 1.51 5.52 28.62
C PHE A 80 1.17 4.11 29.08
N ASP A 81 2.00 3.11 28.80
CA ASP A 81 1.81 1.76 29.35
C ASP A 81 1.92 1.79 30.91
N GLN A 82 2.92 2.47 31.45
CA GLN A 82 2.99 2.68 32.91
C GLN A 82 1.77 3.43 33.45
N MET A 83 1.32 4.47 32.75
CA MET A 83 0.11 5.22 33.13
C MET A 83 -1.11 4.30 33.17
N THR A 84 -1.29 3.39 32.22
CA THR A 84 -2.43 2.43 32.24
C THR A 84 -2.34 1.40 33.37
N ARG A 85 -1.14 1.09 33.87
CA ARG A 85 -0.94 0.20 35.01
C ARG A 85 -1.25 0.91 36.34
N VAL A 86 -0.84 2.18 36.46
CA VAL A 86 -1.10 2.98 37.68
C VAL A 86 -2.55 3.44 37.76
N PHE A 87 -3.12 3.77 36.60
CA PHE A 87 -4.47 4.31 36.48
C PHE A 87 -5.29 3.51 35.44
N PRO A 88 -5.62 2.22 35.73
CA PRO A 88 -6.26 1.33 34.75
C PRO A 88 -7.64 1.80 34.29
N ASP A 89 -8.36 2.56 35.13
CA ASP A 89 -9.70 3.05 34.87
C ASP A 89 -9.72 4.48 34.26
N ARG A 90 -8.58 4.97 33.82
CA ARG A 90 -8.48 6.28 33.19
C ARG A 90 -8.44 6.16 31.67
N TYR A 91 -9.41 6.81 31.05
CA TYR A 91 -9.55 6.87 29.59
C TYR A 91 -8.29 7.33 28.87
N GLU A 92 -7.68 8.40 29.39
CA GLU A 92 -6.57 9.12 28.75
C GLU A 92 -5.34 8.22 28.52
N GLY A 93 -5.03 7.33 29.47
CA GLY A 93 -3.91 6.39 29.35
C GLY A 93 -4.07 5.45 28.17
N HIS A 94 -5.20 4.78 28.08
CA HIS A 94 -5.51 3.83 27.01
C HIS A 94 -5.67 4.53 25.66
N PHE A 95 -6.34 5.68 25.60
CA PHE A 95 -6.53 6.43 24.36
C PHE A 95 -5.20 6.91 23.77
N ASN A 96 -4.34 7.54 24.58
CA ASN A 96 -3.04 8.02 24.13
C ASN A 96 -2.09 6.85 23.77
N LEU A 97 -2.13 5.73 24.50
CA LEU A 97 -1.39 4.52 24.13
C LEU A 97 -1.81 4.01 22.75
N GLY A 98 -3.12 4.01 22.46
CA GLY A 98 -3.64 3.66 21.14
C GLY A 98 -3.13 4.59 20.04
N GLN A 99 -3.08 5.90 20.29
CA GLN A 99 -2.53 6.88 19.35
C GLN A 99 -1.03 6.65 19.09
N VAL A 100 -0.25 6.29 20.11
CA VAL A 100 1.17 5.95 19.94
C VAL A 100 1.33 4.71 19.08
N TYR A 101 0.56 3.65 19.34
CA TYR A 101 0.60 2.44 18.53
C TYR A 101 0.27 2.71 17.05
N LEU A 102 -0.71 3.60 16.76
CA LEU A 102 -0.99 3.99 15.36
C LEU A 102 0.22 4.66 14.70
N ARG A 103 0.90 5.56 15.40
CA ARG A 103 2.10 6.24 14.88
C ARG A 103 3.28 5.28 14.67
N MET A 104 3.33 4.17 15.42
CA MET A 104 4.31 3.10 15.26
C MET A 104 3.92 2.10 14.16
N GLY A 105 2.74 2.24 13.55
CA GLY A 105 2.22 1.30 12.55
C GLY A 105 1.63 0.02 13.13
N GLU A 106 1.41 -0.04 14.46
CA GLU A 106 0.91 -1.21 15.18
C GLU A 106 -0.63 -1.14 15.34
N ALA A 107 -1.35 -1.16 14.21
CA ALA A 107 -2.80 -0.92 14.17
C ALA A 107 -3.62 -1.89 15.05
N GLY A 108 -3.23 -3.17 15.14
CA GLY A 108 -3.93 -4.14 15.99
C GLY A 108 -3.86 -3.80 17.49
N LYS A 109 -2.66 -3.43 17.98
CA LYS A 109 -2.50 -2.98 19.38
C LYS A 109 -3.20 -1.66 19.64
N ALA A 110 -3.23 -0.76 18.65
CA ALA A 110 -3.99 0.47 18.73
C ALA A 110 -5.48 0.21 18.91
N ALA A 111 -6.05 -0.71 18.13
CA ALA A 111 -7.45 -1.10 18.23
C ALA A 111 -7.79 -1.65 19.63
N GLU A 112 -6.93 -2.50 20.20
CA GLU A 112 -7.11 -3.02 21.56
C GLU A 112 -7.09 -1.91 22.62
N ALA A 113 -6.17 -0.94 22.49
CA ALA A 113 -6.06 0.18 23.43
C ALA A 113 -7.28 1.11 23.32
N PHE A 114 -7.75 1.43 22.11
CA PHE A 114 -8.96 2.24 21.92
C PHE A 114 -10.22 1.52 22.40
N ALA A 115 -10.31 0.20 22.23
CA ALA A 115 -11.41 -0.61 22.77
C ALA A 115 -11.50 -0.47 24.29
N LYS A 116 -10.36 -0.53 25.00
CA LYS A 116 -10.29 -0.31 26.46
C LYS A 116 -10.72 1.12 26.81
N ALA A 117 -10.24 2.13 26.09
CA ALA A 117 -10.64 3.51 26.29
C ALA A 117 -12.16 3.68 26.11
N ALA A 118 -12.75 3.12 25.05
CA ALA A 118 -14.18 3.16 24.78
C ALA A 118 -15.01 2.44 25.85
N ALA A 119 -14.50 1.36 26.43
CA ALA A 119 -15.13 0.63 27.53
C ALA A 119 -15.16 1.44 28.83
N ILE A 120 -14.10 2.23 29.10
CA ILE A 120 -14.01 3.11 30.28
C ILE A 120 -14.93 4.32 30.12
N ALA A 121 -14.84 4.99 28.97
CA ALA A 121 -15.68 6.12 28.65
C ALA A 121 -16.12 6.04 27.17
N PRO A 122 -17.42 5.86 26.90
CA PRO A 122 -17.95 5.70 25.54
C PRO A 122 -18.00 7.06 24.82
N ARG A 123 -16.83 7.60 24.48
CA ARG A 123 -16.68 8.84 23.75
C ARG A 123 -16.60 8.58 22.25
N GLU A 124 -17.16 9.49 21.45
CA GLU A 124 -17.16 9.37 19.98
C GLU A 124 -15.75 9.22 19.41
N GLU A 125 -14.80 10.00 19.90
CA GLU A 125 -13.41 9.96 19.50
C GLU A 125 -12.75 8.59 19.68
N ALA A 126 -13.12 7.84 20.73
CA ALA A 126 -12.60 6.50 20.97
C ALA A 126 -13.14 5.49 19.94
N TYR A 127 -14.42 5.56 19.62
CA TYR A 127 -15.03 4.68 18.62
C TYR A 127 -14.50 4.98 17.21
N LEU A 128 -14.34 6.26 16.87
CA LEU A 128 -13.74 6.67 15.58
C LEU A 128 -12.29 6.18 15.47
N ALA A 129 -11.49 6.37 16.52
CA ALA A 129 -10.11 5.90 16.54
C ALA A 129 -10.01 4.36 16.49
N TRP A 130 -10.89 3.67 17.24
CA TRP A 130 -10.96 2.20 17.23
C TRP A 130 -11.32 1.66 15.85
N SER A 131 -12.37 2.20 15.25
CA SER A 131 -12.77 1.82 13.88
C SER A 131 -11.68 2.11 12.87
N GLY A 132 -11.02 3.28 12.95
CA GLY A 132 -9.90 3.63 12.09
C GLY A 132 -8.72 2.65 12.21
N ALA A 133 -8.38 2.24 13.42
CA ALA A 133 -7.33 1.26 13.67
C ALA A 133 -7.69 -0.13 13.09
N LEU A 134 -8.94 -0.57 13.26
CA LEU A 134 -9.43 -1.82 12.66
C LEU A 134 -9.42 -1.79 11.13
N LEU A 135 -9.75 -0.65 10.51
CA LEU A 135 -9.65 -0.48 9.06
C LEU A 135 -8.21 -0.59 8.57
N GLN A 136 -7.25 0.01 9.29
CA GLN A 136 -5.81 -0.12 8.96
C GLN A 136 -5.31 -1.56 9.09
N GLU A 137 -5.89 -2.34 10.00
CA GLU A 137 -5.60 -3.78 10.17
C GLU A 137 -6.31 -4.67 9.12
N GLY A 138 -7.16 -4.06 8.27
CA GLY A 138 -7.96 -4.79 7.28
C GLY A 138 -9.23 -5.45 7.84
N LYS A 139 -9.62 -5.16 9.08
CA LYS A 139 -10.80 -5.71 9.77
C LYS A 139 -12.05 -4.86 9.58
N ALA A 140 -12.43 -4.63 8.31
CA ALA A 140 -13.48 -3.68 7.97
C ALA A 140 -14.87 -4.04 8.58
N ARG A 141 -15.23 -5.31 8.63
CA ARG A 141 -16.50 -5.74 9.24
C ARG A 141 -16.56 -5.46 10.75
N GLU A 142 -15.43 -5.69 11.45
CA GLU A 142 -15.33 -5.38 12.87
C GLU A 142 -15.42 -3.86 13.10
N ALA A 143 -14.77 -3.07 12.24
CA ALA A 143 -14.85 -1.61 12.28
C ALA A 143 -16.29 -1.09 12.14
N ALA A 144 -17.06 -1.62 11.18
CA ALA A 144 -18.45 -1.29 11.03
C ALA A 144 -19.27 -1.70 12.27
N ALA A 145 -19.11 -2.93 12.76
CA ALA A 145 -19.82 -3.43 13.94
C ALA A 145 -19.57 -2.61 15.21
N VAL A 146 -18.32 -2.12 15.40
CA VAL A 146 -17.96 -1.23 16.51
C VAL A 146 -18.74 0.08 16.44
N LEU A 147 -18.84 0.67 15.25
CA LEU A 147 -19.56 1.93 15.05
C LEU A 147 -21.10 1.74 15.08
N GLU A 148 -21.62 0.60 14.63
CA GLU A 148 -23.05 0.31 14.72
C GLU A 148 -23.54 0.15 16.16
N ARG A 149 -22.77 -0.57 16.98
CA ARG A 149 -23.09 -0.85 18.39
C ARG A 149 -22.72 0.28 19.34
N GLY A 150 -21.82 1.19 18.91
CA GLY A 150 -21.26 2.24 19.74
C GLY A 150 -22.31 3.23 20.22
N LEU A 151 -22.13 4.51 19.93
CA LEU A 151 -22.98 5.58 20.45
C LEU A 151 -24.37 5.57 19.80
N SER A 152 -25.43 5.77 20.59
CA SER A 152 -26.84 5.89 20.19
C SER A 152 -27.31 7.33 20.22
N PRO A 153 -28.46 7.72 19.70
CA PRO A 153 -28.92 7.75 18.30
C PRO A 153 -28.55 9.04 17.55
N GLU A 154 -27.94 10.06 18.22
CA GLU A 154 -27.54 11.34 17.61
C GLU A 154 -26.06 11.32 17.20
N ARG A 155 -25.72 10.38 16.32
CA ARG A 155 -24.36 10.26 15.76
C ARG A 155 -24.01 11.52 14.97
N SER A 156 -22.79 12.05 15.21
CA SER A 156 -22.29 13.18 14.45
C SER A 156 -22.13 12.86 12.96
N PRO A 157 -22.08 13.85 12.06
CA PRO A 157 -21.75 13.63 10.66
C PRO A 157 -20.42 12.88 10.45
N ALA A 158 -19.41 13.18 11.27
CA ALA A 158 -18.13 12.47 11.25
C ALA A 158 -18.29 10.97 11.58
N TYR A 159 -19.08 10.66 12.62
CA TYR A 159 -19.36 9.27 12.98
C TYR A 159 -20.11 8.51 11.90
N ARG A 160 -21.11 9.16 11.25
CA ARG A 160 -21.85 8.56 10.13
C ARG A 160 -20.98 8.33 8.92
N LEU A 161 -20.08 9.26 8.62
CA LEU A 161 -19.10 9.09 7.53
C LEU A 161 -18.13 7.93 7.83
N ALA A 162 -17.60 7.85 9.05
CA ALA A 162 -16.74 6.73 9.45
C ALA A 162 -17.44 5.38 9.34
N LEU A 163 -18.72 5.30 9.77
CA LEU A 163 -19.53 4.08 9.61
C LEU A 163 -19.72 3.73 8.13
N ALA A 164 -20.02 4.71 7.28
CA ALA A 164 -20.17 4.50 5.85
C ALA A 164 -18.86 4.02 5.21
N GLN A 165 -17.71 4.58 5.63
CA GLN A 165 -16.39 4.13 5.18
C GLN A 165 -16.11 2.68 5.59
N ALA A 166 -16.44 2.31 6.83
CA ALA A 166 -16.27 0.95 7.32
C ALA A 166 -17.17 -0.07 6.58
N LEU A 167 -18.43 0.28 6.35
CA LEU A 167 -19.37 -0.53 5.57
C LEU A 167 -18.90 -0.68 4.11
N TYR A 168 -18.45 0.40 3.50
CA TYR A 168 -17.89 0.36 2.14
C TYR A 168 -16.68 -0.57 2.07
N ALA A 169 -15.74 -0.44 3.00
CA ALA A 169 -14.55 -1.30 3.09
C ALA A 169 -14.90 -2.77 3.37
N ALA A 170 -16.00 -3.03 4.10
CA ALA A 170 -16.54 -4.37 4.33
C ALA A 170 -17.24 -5.00 3.10
N GLY A 171 -17.43 -4.21 2.02
CA GLY A 171 -18.18 -4.62 0.84
C GLY A 171 -19.69 -4.40 0.93
N GLU A 172 -20.18 -3.85 2.03
CA GLU A 172 -21.60 -3.58 2.30
C GLU A 172 -22.01 -2.21 1.73
N ARG A 173 -21.89 -2.09 0.39
CA ARG A 173 -21.99 -0.82 -0.32
C ARG A 173 -23.34 -0.11 -0.15
N GLU A 174 -24.43 -0.84 -0.32
CA GLU A 174 -25.78 -0.30 -0.20
C GLU A 174 -26.08 0.20 1.21
N ALA A 175 -25.55 -0.49 2.24
CA ALA A 175 -25.71 -0.10 3.64
C ALA A 175 -25.02 1.23 3.98
N ALA A 176 -23.97 1.60 3.25
CA ALA A 176 -23.26 2.87 3.45
C ALA A 176 -24.10 4.09 3.04
N VAL A 177 -24.98 3.97 2.03
CA VAL A 177 -25.72 5.09 1.41
C VAL A 177 -26.55 5.90 2.39
N PRO A 178 -27.41 5.31 3.25
CA PRO A 178 -28.23 6.09 4.19
C PRO A 178 -27.38 6.87 5.20
N HIS A 179 -26.24 6.34 5.60
CA HIS A 179 -25.32 7.04 6.53
C HIS A 179 -24.65 8.24 5.86
N LEU A 180 -24.29 8.13 4.57
CA LEU A 180 -23.74 9.25 3.80
C LEU A 180 -24.76 10.37 3.62
N TYR A 181 -25.99 10.07 3.26
CA TYR A 181 -27.05 11.08 3.20
C TYR A 181 -27.32 11.73 4.54
N ALA A 182 -27.33 10.94 5.63
CA ALA A 182 -27.55 11.50 6.97
C ALA A 182 -26.39 12.39 7.42
N ALA A 183 -25.15 12.13 7.01
CA ALA A 183 -24.02 13.02 7.24
C ALA A 183 -24.16 14.32 6.42
N LEU A 184 -24.46 14.21 5.13
CA LEU A 184 -24.59 15.33 4.19
C LEU A 184 -25.79 16.23 4.50
N ASN A 185 -26.88 15.72 5.03
CA ASN A 185 -28.03 16.52 5.47
C ASN A 185 -27.66 17.50 6.60
N ARG A 186 -26.69 17.14 7.44
CA ARG A 186 -26.20 18.02 8.53
C ARG A 186 -25.00 18.85 8.14
N GLU A 187 -24.09 18.31 7.33
CA GLU A 187 -22.87 18.94 6.86
C GLU A 187 -22.72 18.82 5.33
N PRO A 188 -23.47 19.61 4.54
CA PRO A 188 -23.44 19.51 3.07
C PRO A 188 -22.09 19.93 2.46
N GLY A 189 -21.26 20.67 3.20
CA GLY A 189 -19.91 21.05 2.77
C GLY A 189 -18.84 19.95 2.87
N ARG A 190 -19.19 18.75 3.31
CA ARG A 190 -18.23 17.65 3.52
C ARG A 190 -17.94 16.89 2.23
N ALA A 191 -16.88 17.28 1.53
CA ALA A 191 -16.51 16.75 0.21
C ALA A 191 -16.28 15.22 0.22
N GLU A 192 -15.65 14.68 1.27
CA GLU A 192 -15.35 13.26 1.39
C GLU A 192 -16.63 12.39 1.42
N ALA A 193 -17.70 12.92 1.99
CA ALA A 193 -18.97 12.21 2.02
C ALA A 193 -19.63 12.17 0.65
N TRP A 194 -19.56 13.25 -0.12
CA TRP A 194 -20.02 13.28 -1.50
C TRP A 194 -19.18 12.38 -2.42
N ASP A 195 -17.85 12.40 -2.26
CA ASP A 195 -16.94 11.53 -3.02
C ASP A 195 -17.26 10.05 -2.77
N LEU A 196 -17.40 9.64 -1.51
CA LEU A 196 -17.73 8.26 -1.16
C LEU A 196 -19.12 7.87 -1.64
N LEU A 197 -20.11 8.77 -1.52
CA LEU A 197 -21.48 8.52 -2.02
C LEU A 197 -21.47 8.26 -3.52
N ALA A 198 -20.78 9.11 -4.29
CA ALA A 198 -20.68 8.96 -5.74
C ALA A 198 -19.95 7.66 -6.12
N ARG A 199 -18.90 7.29 -5.39
CA ARG A 199 -18.17 6.03 -5.59
C ARG A 199 -19.08 4.83 -5.36
N VAL A 200 -19.75 4.80 -4.24
CA VAL A 200 -20.70 3.72 -3.90
C VAL A 200 -21.77 3.60 -4.98
N LEU A 201 -22.42 4.71 -5.35
CA LEU A 201 -23.46 4.73 -6.37
C LEU A 201 -22.99 4.21 -7.72
N ALA A 202 -21.77 4.59 -8.14
CA ALA A 202 -21.19 4.11 -9.39
C ALA A 202 -20.93 2.60 -9.36
N GLU A 203 -20.37 2.08 -8.26
CA GLU A 203 -20.05 0.67 -8.10
C GLU A 203 -21.30 -0.24 -8.01
N VAL A 204 -22.44 0.28 -7.54
CA VAL A 204 -23.72 -0.44 -7.58
C VAL A 204 -24.50 -0.22 -8.89
N GLY A 205 -23.87 0.35 -9.92
CA GLY A 205 -24.45 0.50 -11.25
C GLY A 205 -25.33 1.75 -11.44
N LEU A 206 -25.36 2.67 -10.49
CA LEU A 206 -26.15 3.89 -10.52
C LEU A 206 -25.32 5.12 -10.97
N ALA A 207 -24.58 5.00 -12.08
CA ALA A 207 -23.63 6.01 -12.55
C ALA A 207 -24.27 7.39 -12.78
N ASP A 208 -25.49 7.46 -13.34
CA ASP A 208 -26.20 8.73 -13.54
C ASP A 208 -26.55 9.41 -12.21
N ARG A 209 -26.91 8.63 -11.20
CA ARG A 209 -27.15 9.16 -9.86
C ARG A 209 -25.85 9.65 -9.23
N ALA A 210 -24.76 8.88 -9.38
CA ALA A 210 -23.44 9.28 -8.91
C ALA A 210 -23.03 10.65 -9.48
N ARG A 211 -23.22 10.88 -10.79
CA ARG A 211 -22.94 12.18 -11.43
C ARG A 211 -23.74 13.32 -10.80
N ARG A 212 -25.06 13.12 -10.63
CA ARG A 212 -25.93 14.15 -10.00
C ARG A 212 -25.49 14.47 -8.57
N GLU A 213 -25.12 13.46 -7.79
CA GLU A 213 -24.67 13.70 -6.41
C GLU A 213 -23.32 14.43 -6.36
N VAL A 214 -22.39 14.15 -7.28
CA VAL A 214 -21.15 14.94 -7.39
C VAL A 214 -21.44 16.41 -7.75
N GLU A 215 -22.39 16.67 -8.66
CA GLU A 215 -22.78 18.04 -9.02
C GLU A 215 -23.38 18.79 -7.83
N ARG A 216 -24.28 18.15 -7.06
CA ARG A 216 -24.80 18.72 -5.80
C ARG A 216 -23.68 19.00 -4.80
N GLY A 217 -22.71 18.12 -4.71
CA GLY A 217 -21.51 18.31 -3.87
C GLY A 217 -20.68 19.52 -4.31
N LEU A 218 -20.46 19.70 -5.61
CA LEU A 218 -19.72 20.85 -6.16
C LEU A 218 -20.42 22.20 -5.88
N GLU A 219 -21.75 22.21 -5.80
CA GLU A 219 -22.53 23.39 -5.39
C GLU A 219 -22.43 23.65 -3.88
N ALA A 220 -22.47 22.60 -3.06
CA ALA A 220 -22.50 22.69 -1.61
C ALA A 220 -21.12 22.96 -0.98
N VAL A 221 -20.06 22.37 -1.53
CA VAL A 221 -18.68 22.49 -1.02
C VAL A 221 -18.08 23.84 -1.46
N GLN A 222 -17.55 24.62 -0.52
CA GLN A 222 -16.90 25.90 -0.81
C GLN A 222 -15.37 25.81 -0.81
N ASP A 223 -14.81 24.88 -0.06
CA ASP A 223 -13.37 24.65 0.04
C ASP A 223 -12.77 24.20 -1.29
N PRO A 224 -11.70 24.88 -1.81
CA PRO A 224 -11.07 24.52 -3.08
C PRO A 224 -10.56 23.08 -3.14
N LYS A 225 -9.98 22.54 -2.04
CA LYS A 225 -9.50 21.17 -2.01
C LYS A 225 -10.65 20.17 -2.07
N GLY A 226 -11.74 20.45 -1.37
CA GLY A 226 -12.96 19.65 -1.47
C GLY A 226 -13.55 19.65 -2.88
N LYS A 227 -13.58 20.83 -3.56
CA LYS A 227 -13.99 20.89 -4.96
C LYS A 227 -13.06 20.11 -5.88
N ALA A 228 -11.75 20.19 -5.67
CA ALA A 228 -10.77 19.41 -6.43
C ALA A 228 -11.01 17.89 -6.31
N LEU A 229 -11.29 17.39 -5.10
CA LEU A 229 -11.64 16.00 -4.86
C LEU A 229 -12.91 15.59 -5.65
N LEU A 230 -13.93 16.44 -5.66
CA LEU A 230 -15.18 16.17 -6.39
C LEU A 230 -15.01 16.24 -7.90
N LEU A 231 -14.19 17.16 -8.42
CA LEU A 231 -13.83 17.21 -9.85
C LEU A 231 -13.04 15.97 -10.27
N LEU A 232 -12.12 15.50 -9.42
CA LEU A 232 -11.43 14.23 -9.61
C LEU A 232 -12.44 13.08 -9.77
N ARG A 233 -13.42 12.99 -8.85
CA ARG A 233 -14.49 12.00 -8.90
C ARG A 233 -15.36 12.14 -10.13
N LYS A 234 -15.79 13.37 -10.47
CA LYS A 234 -16.59 13.63 -11.67
C LYS A 234 -15.90 13.12 -12.93
N GLY A 235 -14.58 13.34 -13.03
CA GLY A 235 -13.78 12.84 -14.14
C GLY A 235 -13.84 11.32 -14.30
N THR A 236 -13.92 10.55 -13.21
CA THR A 236 -14.06 9.09 -13.31
C THR A 236 -15.44 8.62 -13.81
N LEU A 237 -16.39 9.51 -13.95
CA LEU A 237 -17.79 9.21 -14.32
C LEU A 237 -18.18 9.73 -15.73
N VAL A 238 -17.24 10.31 -16.47
CA VAL A 238 -17.47 10.89 -17.80
C VAL A 238 -16.50 10.32 -18.85
N GLU A 239 -16.83 10.46 -20.12
CA GLU A 239 -16.01 9.96 -21.24
C GLU A 239 -14.73 10.76 -21.44
N ASP A 240 -14.82 12.12 -21.30
CA ASP A 240 -13.66 13.00 -21.39
C ASP A 240 -13.31 13.59 -20.01
N PRO A 241 -12.46 12.94 -19.24
CA PRO A 241 -12.11 13.35 -17.89
C PRO A 241 -11.02 14.42 -17.81
N GLU A 242 -10.20 14.61 -18.85
CA GLU A 242 -8.98 15.43 -18.77
C GLU A 242 -9.24 16.88 -18.34
N PRO A 243 -10.25 17.60 -18.86
CA PRO A 243 -10.51 18.97 -18.43
C PRO A 243 -10.80 19.05 -16.93
N LEU A 244 -11.58 18.10 -16.40
CA LEU A 244 -11.95 18.06 -14.97
C LEU A 244 -10.75 17.76 -14.08
N TRP A 245 -9.88 16.83 -14.48
CA TRP A 245 -8.68 16.53 -13.70
C TRP A 245 -7.65 17.66 -13.73
N ARG A 246 -7.56 18.41 -14.85
CA ARG A 246 -6.73 19.63 -14.92
C ARG A 246 -7.28 20.74 -14.04
N GLU A 247 -8.61 20.93 -14.03
CA GLU A 247 -9.28 21.88 -13.15
C GLU A 247 -9.07 21.49 -11.67
N ALA A 248 -9.18 20.20 -11.33
CA ALA A 248 -8.88 19.70 -9.99
C ALA A 248 -7.45 20.06 -9.55
N LEU A 249 -6.44 19.86 -10.43
CA LEU A 249 -5.05 20.23 -10.14
C LEU A 249 -4.84 21.75 -10.04
N ALA A 250 -5.64 22.56 -10.73
CA ALA A 250 -5.59 24.01 -10.60
C ALA A 250 -6.11 24.47 -9.23
N LEU A 251 -7.09 23.78 -8.67
CA LEU A 251 -7.65 24.06 -7.33
C LEU A 251 -6.80 23.46 -6.19
N ASP A 252 -6.27 22.26 -6.39
CA ASP A 252 -5.36 21.61 -5.46
C ASP A 252 -4.15 21.01 -6.22
N PRO A 253 -3.05 21.78 -6.30
CA PRO A 253 -1.83 21.31 -6.98
C PRO A 253 -1.20 20.08 -6.34
N ASP A 254 -1.55 19.73 -5.09
CA ASP A 254 -1.02 18.58 -4.37
C ASP A 254 -1.87 17.31 -4.54
N LEU A 255 -2.99 17.39 -5.27
CA LEU A 255 -3.87 16.26 -5.57
C LEU A 255 -3.20 15.31 -6.59
N TRP A 256 -2.21 14.55 -6.13
CA TRP A 256 -1.39 13.66 -6.96
C TRP A 256 -2.21 12.62 -7.74
N GLN A 257 -3.37 12.22 -7.21
CA GLN A 257 -4.28 11.26 -7.87
C GLN A 257 -4.75 11.77 -9.22
N ALA A 258 -5.02 13.08 -9.35
CA ALA A 258 -5.41 13.68 -10.63
C ALA A 258 -4.27 13.62 -11.65
N ALA A 259 -3.04 13.93 -11.24
CA ALA A 259 -1.86 13.79 -12.08
C ALA A 259 -1.61 12.31 -12.47
N TYR A 260 -1.81 11.38 -11.55
CA TYR A 260 -1.72 9.94 -11.83
C TYR A 260 -2.70 9.49 -12.91
N LEU A 261 -3.97 9.89 -12.79
CA LEU A 261 -5.00 9.56 -13.78
C LEU A 261 -4.73 10.18 -15.15
N LEU A 262 -4.26 11.45 -15.19
CA LEU A 262 -3.81 12.09 -16.43
C LEU A 262 -2.66 11.32 -17.07
N GLY A 263 -1.67 10.92 -16.26
CA GLY A 263 -0.52 10.14 -16.73
C GLY A 263 -0.94 8.81 -17.35
N ARG A 264 -1.79 8.06 -16.66
CA ARG A 264 -2.33 6.80 -17.17
C ARG A 264 -3.09 6.99 -18.47
N ARG A 265 -3.99 7.98 -18.53
CA ARG A 265 -4.78 8.30 -19.75
C ARG A 265 -3.87 8.60 -20.92
N ARG A 266 -2.79 9.37 -20.73
CA ARG A 266 -1.80 9.67 -21.77
C ARG A 266 -1.04 8.44 -22.24
N LEU A 267 -0.66 7.55 -21.33
CA LEU A 267 -0.03 6.28 -21.69
C LEU A 267 -0.97 5.37 -22.51
N GLU A 268 -2.25 5.31 -22.16
CA GLU A 268 -3.28 4.57 -22.88
C GLU A 268 -3.48 5.15 -24.32
N ALA A 269 -3.40 6.46 -24.47
CA ALA A 269 -3.44 7.16 -25.76
C ALA A 269 -2.13 7.01 -26.56
N GLY A 270 -1.11 6.35 -26.03
CA GLY A 270 0.19 6.16 -26.69
C GLY A 270 1.18 7.30 -26.50
N ASP A 271 0.79 8.37 -25.81
CA ASP A 271 1.68 9.50 -25.52
C ASP A 271 2.56 9.20 -24.30
N LEU A 272 3.62 8.47 -24.56
CA LEU A 272 4.56 8.02 -23.53
C LEU A 272 5.26 9.20 -22.82
N LYS A 273 5.58 10.27 -23.55
CA LYS A 273 6.28 11.44 -23.01
C LYS A 273 5.43 12.20 -22.00
N GLU A 274 4.23 12.57 -22.39
CA GLU A 274 3.30 13.27 -21.48
C GLU A 274 2.84 12.36 -20.34
N GLY A 275 2.64 11.06 -20.62
CA GLY A 275 2.31 10.08 -19.60
C GLY A 275 3.38 9.99 -18.49
N LEU A 276 4.64 9.88 -18.88
CA LEU A 276 5.77 9.89 -17.94
C LEU A 276 5.85 11.20 -17.14
N ARG A 277 5.67 12.36 -17.79
CA ARG A 277 5.68 13.67 -17.12
C ARG A 277 4.65 13.74 -16.00
N TRP A 278 3.40 13.37 -16.29
CA TRP A 278 2.33 13.39 -15.29
C TRP A 278 2.54 12.37 -14.17
N LEU A 279 3.02 11.16 -14.47
CA LEU A 279 3.32 10.17 -13.45
C LEU A 279 4.47 10.60 -12.54
N GLN A 280 5.50 11.26 -13.10
CA GLN A 280 6.60 11.83 -12.30
C GLN A 280 6.09 12.92 -11.35
N GLU A 281 5.20 13.81 -11.84
CA GLU A 281 4.56 14.83 -11.01
C GLU A 281 3.73 14.20 -9.89
N ALA A 282 2.94 13.18 -10.20
CA ALA A 282 2.17 12.43 -9.20
C ALA A 282 3.07 11.80 -8.14
N TYR A 283 4.16 11.16 -8.57
CA TYR A 283 5.08 10.49 -7.67
C TYR A 283 5.85 11.48 -6.77
N ALA A 284 6.26 12.62 -7.31
CA ALA A 284 6.97 13.65 -6.55
C ALA A 284 6.14 14.15 -5.35
N LYS A 285 4.81 14.16 -5.48
CA LYS A 285 3.89 14.64 -4.44
C LYS A 285 3.37 13.53 -3.52
N GLY A 286 2.98 12.39 -4.09
CA GLY A 286 2.32 11.31 -3.36
C GLY A 286 3.28 10.23 -2.84
N GLN A 287 4.41 10.02 -3.50
CA GLN A 287 5.36 8.92 -3.25
C GLN A 287 4.65 7.55 -3.12
N ASP A 288 3.54 7.41 -3.83
CA ASP A 288 2.67 6.24 -3.76
C ASP A 288 3.28 5.05 -4.51
N PRO A 289 3.31 3.84 -3.92
CA PRO A 289 3.86 2.65 -4.56
C PRO A 289 3.15 2.26 -5.89
N GLU A 290 1.85 2.55 -6.03
CA GLU A 290 1.11 2.29 -7.27
C GLU A 290 1.59 3.21 -8.40
N VAL A 291 1.86 4.50 -8.08
CA VAL A 291 2.44 5.45 -9.03
C VAL A 291 3.85 5.03 -9.43
N ALA A 292 4.66 4.55 -8.47
CA ALA A 292 5.99 4.01 -8.75
C ALA A 292 5.92 2.79 -9.68
N LEU A 293 4.93 1.90 -9.46
CA LEU A 293 4.70 0.74 -10.33
C LEU A 293 4.34 1.17 -11.75
N ALA A 294 3.46 2.16 -11.90
CA ALA A 294 3.08 2.72 -13.20
C ALA A 294 4.27 3.37 -13.92
N LEU A 295 5.11 4.12 -13.19
CA LEU A 295 6.37 4.68 -13.72
C LEU A 295 7.33 3.59 -14.18
N ALA A 296 7.52 2.54 -13.39
CA ALA A 296 8.38 1.43 -13.76
C ALA A 296 7.93 0.78 -15.08
N ALA A 297 6.64 0.51 -15.22
CA ALA A 297 6.05 -0.04 -16.44
C ALA A 297 6.22 0.90 -17.65
N ALA A 298 5.99 2.20 -17.46
CA ALA A 298 6.16 3.20 -18.51
C ALA A 298 7.61 3.33 -18.96
N TYR A 299 8.57 3.32 -18.03
CA TYR A 299 10.00 3.35 -18.35
C TYR A 299 10.49 2.05 -19.02
N LEU A 300 9.95 0.88 -18.67
CA LEU A 300 10.20 -0.35 -19.42
C LEU A 300 9.76 -0.22 -20.89
N LYS A 301 8.57 0.34 -21.12
CA LYS A 301 8.05 0.60 -22.47
C LYS A 301 8.94 1.62 -23.22
N ALA A 302 9.52 2.59 -22.50
CA ALA A 302 10.50 3.53 -23.04
C ALA A 302 11.90 2.92 -23.25
N LYS A 303 12.16 1.70 -22.79
CA LYS A 303 13.47 1.03 -22.75
C LYS A 303 14.49 1.78 -21.88
N ASP A 304 14.04 2.63 -20.97
CA ASP A 304 14.85 3.23 -19.92
C ASP A 304 14.90 2.31 -18.71
N TYR A 305 15.71 1.28 -18.83
CA TYR A 305 15.80 0.21 -17.83
C TYR A 305 16.35 0.69 -16.48
N ALA A 306 17.15 1.74 -16.47
CA ALA A 306 17.70 2.29 -15.23
C ALA A 306 16.61 2.92 -14.36
N ASN A 307 15.78 3.79 -14.95
CA ASN A 307 14.65 4.39 -14.25
C ASN A 307 13.56 3.35 -13.94
N ALA A 308 13.31 2.41 -14.87
CA ALA A 308 12.38 1.30 -14.63
C ALA A 308 12.79 0.50 -13.38
N TYR A 309 14.07 0.15 -13.26
CA TYR A 309 14.60 -0.58 -12.10
C TYR A 309 14.42 0.21 -10.79
N ARG A 310 14.73 1.51 -10.80
CA ARG A 310 14.61 2.38 -9.63
C ARG A 310 13.18 2.43 -9.13
N TYR A 311 12.22 2.80 -10.00
CA TYR A 311 10.81 2.91 -9.60
C TYR A 311 10.18 1.57 -9.25
N ALA A 312 10.55 0.48 -9.93
CA ALA A 312 10.11 -0.85 -9.55
C ALA A 312 10.56 -1.26 -8.13
N LYS A 313 11.77 -0.83 -7.72
CA LYS A 313 12.27 -1.02 -6.35
C LYS A 313 11.45 -0.20 -5.34
N GLU A 314 11.11 1.05 -5.66
CA GLU A 314 10.31 1.95 -4.83
C GLU A 314 8.85 1.45 -4.69
N ALA A 315 8.32 0.74 -5.70
CA ALA A 315 7.03 0.06 -5.63
C ALA A 315 7.00 -1.16 -4.68
N GLY A 316 8.14 -1.52 -4.09
CA GLY A 316 8.24 -2.62 -3.13
C GLY A 316 7.97 -4.00 -3.75
N PRO A 317 7.35 -4.93 -3.01
CA PRO A 317 7.11 -6.30 -3.48
C PRO A 317 6.32 -6.38 -4.79
N ALA A 318 5.36 -5.47 -5.01
CA ALA A 318 4.56 -5.40 -6.23
C ALA A 318 5.43 -5.10 -7.48
N GLY A 319 6.54 -4.39 -7.29
CA GLY A 319 7.48 -4.04 -8.36
C GLY A 319 8.49 -5.15 -8.73
N ALA A 320 8.57 -6.24 -7.97
CA ALA A 320 9.64 -7.24 -8.11
C ALA A 320 9.76 -7.82 -9.55
N PHE A 321 8.64 -8.10 -10.20
CA PHE A 321 8.63 -8.58 -11.58
C PHE A 321 9.16 -7.54 -12.59
N LEU A 322 8.69 -6.29 -12.49
CA LEU A 322 9.17 -5.20 -13.35
C LEU A 322 10.64 -4.89 -13.08
N GLN A 323 11.09 -5.04 -11.81
CA GLN A 323 12.50 -4.89 -11.43
C GLN A 323 13.37 -5.95 -12.10
N ALA A 324 12.87 -7.21 -12.18
CA ALA A 324 13.56 -8.29 -12.90
C ALA A 324 13.64 -8.02 -14.39
N GLN A 325 12.57 -7.55 -15.03
CA GLN A 325 12.57 -7.16 -16.44
C GLN A 325 13.56 -6.02 -16.71
N ALA A 326 13.59 -5.02 -15.85
CA ALA A 326 14.53 -3.91 -15.95
C ALA A 326 15.98 -4.38 -15.77
N ALA A 327 16.25 -5.26 -14.80
CA ALA A 327 17.57 -5.86 -14.58
C ALA A 327 18.02 -6.67 -15.80
N GLN A 328 17.13 -7.44 -16.44
CA GLN A 328 17.41 -8.13 -17.70
C GLN A 328 17.80 -7.12 -18.80
N GLY A 329 17.03 -6.04 -18.97
CA GLY A 329 17.32 -4.99 -19.94
C GLY A 329 18.69 -4.30 -19.71
N LEU A 330 19.15 -4.27 -18.45
CA LEU A 330 20.49 -3.78 -18.06
C LEU A 330 21.60 -4.83 -18.21
N GLY A 331 21.28 -6.06 -18.67
CA GLY A 331 22.23 -7.16 -18.75
C GLY A 331 22.58 -7.82 -17.40
N ARG A 332 21.87 -7.48 -16.33
CA ARG A 332 22.10 -7.97 -14.96
C ARG A 332 21.31 -9.26 -14.68
N ARG A 333 21.65 -10.34 -15.43
CA ARG A 333 20.87 -11.60 -15.42
C ARG A 333 20.73 -12.23 -14.03
N GLN A 334 21.81 -12.33 -13.28
CA GLN A 334 21.81 -12.91 -11.93
C GLN A 334 20.92 -12.14 -10.96
N GLU A 335 20.90 -10.81 -11.08
CA GLU A 335 20.03 -9.95 -10.30
C GLU A 335 18.56 -10.16 -10.71
N ALA A 336 18.28 -10.27 -11.99
CA ALA A 336 16.94 -10.57 -12.50
C ALA A 336 16.43 -11.93 -11.96
N LEU A 337 17.25 -12.98 -12.02
CA LEU A 337 16.93 -14.31 -11.47
C LEU A 337 16.60 -14.24 -9.98
N LYS A 338 17.43 -13.52 -9.19
CA LYS A 338 17.19 -13.31 -7.76
C LYS A 338 15.86 -12.59 -7.48
N ARG A 339 15.47 -11.62 -8.31
CA ARG A 339 14.19 -10.90 -8.14
C ARG A 339 12.97 -11.74 -8.50
N LEU A 340 13.16 -12.79 -9.32
CA LEU A 340 12.10 -13.72 -9.71
C LEU A 340 11.91 -14.89 -8.74
N GLU A 341 12.79 -15.04 -7.74
CA GLU A 341 12.63 -16.06 -6.72
C GLU A 341 11.32 -15.90 -5.95
N GLY A 342 10.57 -17.01 -5.85
CA GLY A 342 9.28 -17.02 -5.15
C GLY A 342 8.10 -16.39 -5.90
N ILE A 343 8.32 -15.81 -7.11
CA ILE A 343 7.22 -15.29 -7.93
C ILE A 343 6.67 -16.40 -8.82
N ALA A 344 5.44 -16.84 -8.54
CA ALA A 344 4.79 -17.95 -9.26
C ALA A 344 3.89 -17.49 -10.43
N SER A 345 3.87 -16.18 -10.79
CA SER A 345 3.08 -15.76 -11.95
C SER A 345 3.60 -16.38 -13.24
N PRO A 346 2.72 -16.75 -14.19
CA PRO A 346 3.14 -17.38 -15.44
C PRO A 346 4.19 -16.59 -16.22
N GLN A 347 4.07 -15.26 -16.22
CA GLN A 347 5.00 -14.35 -16.88
C GLN A 347 6.38 -14.34 -16.18
N ALA A 348 6.40 -14.38 -14.83
CA ALA A 348 7.64 -14.46 -14.08
C ALA A 348 8.35 -15.79 -14.28
N LEU A 349 7.60 -16.90 -14.31
CA LEU A 349 8.14 -18.23 -14.58
C LEU A 349 8.71 -18.33 -16.02
N ALA A 350 8.02 -17.78 -17.00
CA ALA A 350 8.50 -17.70 -18.37
C ALA A 350 9.80 -16.90 -18.49
N LEU A 351 9.86 -15.72 -17.84
CA LEU A 351 11.05 -14.88 -17.81
C LEU A 351 12.21 -15.58 -17.11
N ARG A 352 11.94 -16.16 -15.92
CA ARG A 352 12.95 -16.91 -15.16
C ARG A 352 13.51 -18.06 -15.97
N GLY A 353 12.65 -18.84 -16.62
CA GLY A 353 13.08 -19.97 -17.44
C GLY A 353 13.90 -19.56 -18.65
N SER A 354 13.56 -18.43 -19.29
CA SER A 354 14.36 -17.90 -20.41
C SER A 354 15.76 -17.46 -19.93
N LEU A 355 15.85 -16.78 -18.78
CA LEU A 355 17.14 -16.37 -18.20
C LEU A 355 18.00 -17.58 -17.80
N LEU A 356 17.40 -18.61 -17.20
CA LEU A 356 18.08 -19.85 -16.82
C LEU A 356 18.59 -20.60 -18.06
N LEU A 357 17.80 -20.59 -19.15
CA LEU A 357 18.23 -21.18 -20.42
C LEU A 357 19.44 -20.46 -21.02
N GLU A 358 19.45 -19.11 -20.97
CA GLU A 358 20.60 -18.31 -21.41
C GLU A 358 21.88 -18.55 -20.56
N GLU A 359 21.72 -18.89 -19.28
CA GLU A 359 22.80 -19.27 -18.36
C GLU A 359 23.23 -20.75 -18.52
N GLY A 360 22.55 -21.52 -19.37
CA GLY A 360 22.84 -22.94 -19.57
C GLY A 360 22.32 -23.87 -18.46
N GLN A 361 21.48 -23.36 -17.55
CA GLN A 361 20.87 -24.12 -16.46
C GLN A 361 19.61 -24.84 -16.95
N GLY A 362 19.81 -25.87 -17.75
CA GLY A 362 18.78 -26.49 -18.55
C GLY A 362 17.66 -27.14 -17.73
N GLU A 363 17.94 -27.85 -16.64
CA GLU A 363 16.91 -28.54 -15.85
C GLU A 363 16.01 -27.55 -15.11
N GLU A 364 16.58 -26.50 -14.52
CA GLU A 364 15.84 -25.44 -13.86
C GLU A 364 15.03 -24.62 -14.87
N ALA A 365 15.59 -24.41 -16.07
CA ALA A 365 14.90 -23.73 -17.16
C ALA A 365 13.68 -24.55 -17.62
N VAL A 366 13.82 -25.87 -17.78
CA VAL A 366 12.71 -26.75 -18.14
C VAL A 366 11.59 -26.64 -17.11
N ALA A 367 11.90 -26.75 -15.83
CA ALA A 367 10.89 -26.69 -14.76
C ALA A 367 10.11 -25.36 -14.78
N ALA A 368 10.82 -24.22 -14.91
CA ALA A 368 10.20 -22.91 -14.93
C ALA A 368 9.38 -22.66 -16.22
N LEU A 369 9.94 -23.01 -17.38
CA LEU A 369 9.28 -22.84 -18.70
C LEU A 369 8.09 -23.76 -18.86
N GLN A 370 8.15 -24.99 -18.36
CA GLN A 370 7.03 -25.92 -18.40
C GLN A 370 5.84 -25.34 -17.63
N ALA A 371 6.03 -24.89 -16.38
CA ALA A 371 4.98 -24.29 -15.59
C ALA A 371 4.41 -23.01 -16.26
N GLY A 372 5.28 -22.16 -16.82
CA GLY A 372 4.87 -20.97 -17.57
C GLY A 372 4.09 -21.31 -18.84
N TYR A 373 4.51 -22.31 -19.59
CA TYR A 373 3.84 -22.73 -20.82
C TYR A 373 2.49 -23.40 -20.56
N GLU A 374 2.41 -24.25 -19.54
CA GLU A 374 1.15 -24.89 -19.14
C GLU A 374 0.07 -23.87 -18.78
N ALA A 375 0.46 -22.79 -18.12
CA ALA A 375 -0.44 -21.72 -17.72
C ALA A 375 -0.83 -20.75 -18.84
N THR A 376 0.10 -20.43 -19.75
CA THR A 376 -0.12 -19.38 -20.77
C THR A 376 -0.44 -19.92 -22.13
N ARG A 377 0.08 -21.10 -22.47
CA ARG A 377 0.11 -21.66 -23.84
C ARG A 377 0.69 -20.69 -24.87
N ASP A 378 1.57 -19.79 -24.42
CA ASP A 378 2.25 -18.82 -25.27
C ASP A 378 3.26 -19.52 -26.17
N PRO A 379 3.18 -19.34 -27.52
CA PRO A 379 4.10 -19.98 -28.44
C PRO A 379 5.57 -19.66 -28.16
N GLN A 380 5.91 -18.44 -27.75
CA GLN A 380 7.30 -18.07 -27.49
C GLN A 380 7.85 -18.79 -26.24
N VAL A 381 7.02 -18.94 -25.19
CA VAL A 381 7.39 -19.75 -24.00
C VAL A 381 7.58 -21.20 -24.40
N GLY A 382 6.72 -21.73 -25.29
CA GLY A 382 6.83 -23.08 -25.83
C GLY A 382 8.11 -23.30 -26.66
N VAL A 383 8.54 -22.32 -27.45
CA VAL A 383 9.83 -22.36 -28.17
C VAL A 383 10.99 -22.46 -27.18
N ASN A 384 10.99 -21.64 -26.16
CA ASN A 384 12.04 -21.62 -25.13
C ASN A 384 12.05 -22.95 -24.32
N LEU A 385 10.88 -23.50 -24.02
CA LEU A 385 10.76 -24.82 -23.40
C LEU A 385 11.33 -25.91 -24.29
N GLY A 386 11.01 -25.91 -25.61
CA GLY A 386 11.57 -26.83 -26.58
C GLY A 386 13.09 -26.73 -26.63
N ALA A 387 13.66 -25.54 -26.64
CA ALA A 387 15.10 -25.31 -26.59
C ALA A 387 15.74 -25.87 -25.30
N ALA A 388 15.13 -25.60 -24.15
CA ALA A 388 15.59 -26.12 -22.85
C ALA A 388 15.55 -27.65 -22.81
N LEU A 389 14.47 -28.28 -23.32
CA LEU A 389 14.35 -29.73 -23.42
C LEU A 389 15.41 -30.35 -24.36
N VAL A 390 15.74 -29.67 -25.46
CA VAL A 390 16.84 -30.08 -26.36
C VAL A 390 18.18 -30.00 -25.61
N LEU A 391 18.42 -28.94 -24.85
CA LEU A 391 19.65 -28.74 -24.07
C LEU A 391 19.88 -29.88 -23.07
N VAL A 392 18.81 -30.32 -22.38
CA VAL A 392 18.85 -31.43 -21.41
C VAL A 392 18.64 -32.80 -22.06
N LYS A 393 18.67 -32.88 -23.41
CA LYS A 393 18.53 -34.13 -24.19
C LYS A 393 17.18 -34.87 -24.03
N ARG A 394 16.13 -34.17 -23.60
CA ARG A 394 14.76 -34.71 -23.50
C ARG A 394 14.05 -34.54 -24.86
N PHE A 395 14.64 -35.14 -25.95
CA PHE A 395 14.28 -34.88 -27.33
C PHE A 395 12.83 -35.22 -27.68
N GLY A 396 12.28 -36.33 -27.12
CA GLY A 396 10.89 -36.70 -27.36
C GLY A 396 9.89 -35.70 -26.81
N GLN A 397 10.17 -35.14 -25.62
CA GLN A 397 9.34 -34.08 -25.02
C GLN A 397 9.48 -32.78 -25.81
N ALA A 398 10.69 -32.44 -26.27
CA ALA A 398 10.92 -31.27 -27.12
C ALA A 398 10.11 -31.36 -28.42
N GLU A 399 10.10 -32.53 -29.09
CA GLU A 399 9.32 -32.75 -30.30
C GLU A 399 7.82 -32.46 -30.07
N LEU A 400 7.25 -33.00 -28.98
CA LEU A 400 5.82 -32.82 -28.67
C LEU A 400 5.46 -31.34 -28.50
N VAL A 401 6.21 -30.62 -27.68
CA VAL A 401 5.99 -29.20 -27.41
C VAL A 401 6.16 -28.36 -28.69
N LEU A 402 7.24 -28.59 -29.44
CA LEU A 402 7.53 -27.81 -30.66
C LEU A 402 6.53 -28.06 -31.78
N ARG A 403 5.99 -29.28 -31.90
CA ARG A 403 4.89 -29.55 -32.83
C ARG A 403 3.60 -28.84 -32.42
N GLU A 404 3.30 -28.78 -31.13
CA GLU A 404 2.16 -28.00 -30.62
C GLU A 404 2.32 -26.50 -30.93
N VAL A 405 3.53 -25.96 -30.70
CA VAL A 405 3.85 -24.56 -31.06
C VAL A 405 3.66 -24.32 -32.57
N LEU A 406 4.22 -25.20 -33.42
CA LEU A 406 4.15 -25.05 -34.86
C LEU A 406 2.74 -25.25 -35.46
N ALA A 407 1.86 -25.93 -34.74
CA ALA A 407 0.44 -26.00 -35.10
C ALA A 407 -0.26 -24.65 -34.92
N LYS A 408 0.21 -23.81 -33.97
CA LYS A 408 -0.30 -22.45 -33.71
C LYS A 408 0.44 -21.38 -34.51
N ASP A 409 1.77 -21.52 -34.64
CA ASP A 409 2.64 -20.60 -35.39
C ASP A 409 3.56 -21.35 -36.32
N PRO A 410 3.08 -21.72 -37.54
CA PRO A 410 3.88 -22.40 -38.55
C PRO A 410 5.07 -21.57 -39.09
N SER A 411 5.08 -20.26 -38.83
CA SER A 411 6.11 -19.31 -39.30
C SER A 411 7.30 -19.17 -38.37
N SER A 412 7.27 -19.82 -37.18
CA SER A 412 8.34 -19.75 -36.20
C SER A 412 9.61 -20.46 -36.65
N ALA A 413 10.57 -19.72 -37.20
CA ALA A 413 11.88 -20.25 -37.59
C ALA A 413 12.62 -20.94 -36.43
N ALA A 414 12.51 -20.35 -35.20
CA ALA A 414 13.13 -20.90 -34.00
C ALA A 414 12.50 -22.25 -33.58
N ALA A 415 11.16 -22.37 -33.69
CA ALA A 415 10.49 -23.64 -33.40
C ALA A 415 10.92 -24.75 -34.40
N TRP A 416 10.98 -24.44 -35.67
CA TRP A 416 11.46 -25.39 -36.71
C TRP A 416 12.93 -25.77 -36.47
N TYR A 417 13.79 -24.82 -36.11
CA TYR A 417 15.18 -25.09 -35.80
C TYR A 417 15.33 -26.04 -34.59
N ASN A 418 14.65 -25.74 -33.49
CA ASN A 418 14.72 -26.59 -32.29
C ASN A 418 14.08 -27.96 -32.52
N LEU A 419 13.01 -28.05 -33.34
CA LEU A 419 12.44 -29.33 -33.76
C LEU A 419 13.46 -30.14 -34.57
N GLY A 420 14.19 -29.52 -35.48
CA GLY A 420 15.27 -30.17 -36.25
C GLY A 420 16.35 -30.72 -35.32
N LEU A 421 16.76 -29.98 -34.29
CA LEU A 421 17.71 -30.45 -33.28
C LEU A 421 17.17 -31.64 -32.47
N ALA A 422 15.91 -31.56 -32.03
CA ALA A 422 15.24 -32.64 -31.31
C ALA A 422 15.16 -33.94 -32.16
N LEU A 423 14.74 -33.85 -33.42
CA LEU A 423 14.66 -34.98 -34.35
C LEU A 423 16.03 -35.58 -34.64
N ARG A 424 17.07 -34.76 -34.76
CA ARG A 424 18.46 -35.22 -34.88
C ARG A 424 18.91 -36.01 -33.66
N GLY A 425 18.57 -35.50 -32.43
CA GLY A 425 18.83 -36.21 -31.19
C GLY A 425 18.10 -37.56 -31.08
N LEU A 426 16.95 -37.71 -31.75
CA LEU A 426 16.19 -38.96 -31.85
C LEU A 426 16.70 -39.89 -32.96
N GLY A 427 17.74 -39.53 -33.72
CA GLY A 427 18.27 -40.28 -34.82
C GLY A 427 17.43 -40.22 -36.11
N ARG A 428 16.41 -39.36 -36.18
CA ARG A 428 15.48 -39.20 -37.31
C ARG A 428 16.02 -38.18 -38.32
N GLN A 429 17.16 -38.49 -38.94
CA GLN A 429 17.94 -37.53 -39.72
C GLN A 429 17.16 -36.93 -40.91
N ALA A 430 16.40 -37.73 -41.67
CA ALA A 430 15.64 -37.21 -42.82
C ALA A 430 14.53 -36.21 -42.43
N GLU A 431 13.94 -36.38 -41.25
CA GLU A 431 12.93 -35.43 -40.74
C GLU A 431 13.60 -34.18 -40.13
N ALA A 432 14.73 -34.39 -39.45
CA ALA A 432 15.55 -33.28 -38.94
C ALA A 432 15.96 -32.32 -40.05
N ASP A 433 16.46 -32.89 -41.20
CA ASP A 433 16.90 -32.09 -42.35
C ASP A 433 15.73 -31.33 -43.01
N ARG A 434 14.52 -31.91 -42.99
CA ARG A 434 13.30 -31.21 -43.44
C ARG A 434 12.96 -30.04 -42.56
N ALA A 435 12.96 -30.24 -41.24
CA ALA A 435 12.68 -29.19 -40.26
C ALA A 435 13.72 -28.06 -40.33
N LEU A 436 15.02 -28.41 -40.45
CA LEU A 436 16.10 -27.42 -40.58
C LEU A 436 16.00 -26.63 -41.89
N ARG A 437 15.63 -27.30 -43.04
CA ARG A 437 15.37 -26.58 -44.29
C ARG A 437 14.22 -25.60 -44.17
N GLN A 438 13.15 -25.97 -43.45
CA GLN A 438 12.04 -25.08 -43.22
C GLN A 438 12.49 -23.87 -42.32
N ALA A 439 13.24 -24.12 -41.27
CA ALA A 439 13.82 -23.05 -40.44
C ALA A 439 14.71 -22.12 -41.29
N ALA A 440 15.56 -22.65 -42.14
CA ALA A 440 16.44 -21.87 -43.03
C ALA A 440 15.64 -21.03 -44.04
N ALA A 441 14.56 -21.56 -44.58
CA ALA A 441 13.64 -20.85 -45.50
C ALA A 441 12.94 -19.68 -44.78
N LEU A 442 12.61 -19.85 -43.49
CA LEU A 442 12.04 -18.82 -42.62
C LEU A 442 13.08 -17.84 -42.05
N GLY A 443 14.35 -17.99 -42.44
CA GLY A 443 15.38 -17.00 -42.10
C GLY A 443 16.37 -17.40 -41.01
N SER A 444 16.28 -18.61 -40.41
CA SER A 444 17.26 -19.04 -39.38
C SER A 444 18.65 -19.16 -39.97
N ARG A 445 19.58 -18.38 -39.41
CA ARG A 445 21.02 -18.43 -39.78
C ARG A 445 21.68 -19.69 -39.25
N GLU A 446 21.28 -20.11 -38.06
CA GLU A 446 21.77 -21.33 -37.38
C GLU A 446 21.41 -22.57 -38.16
N ALA A 447 20.19 -22.66 -38.68
CA ALA A 447 19.76 -23.77 -39.52
C ALA A 447 20.55 -23.83 -40.83
N ARG A 448 20.79 -22.67 -41.47
CA ARG A 448 21.63 -22.61 -42.70
C ARG A 448 23.06 -23.10 -42.43
N ALA A 449 23.66 -22.69 -41.32
CA ALA A 449 24.98 -23.11 -40.93
C ALA A 449 25.09 -24.61 -40.65
N LEU A 450 24.03 -25.22 -40.10
CA LEU A 450 23.97 -26.68 -39.86
C LEU A 450 23.77 -27.52 -41.14
N LEU A 451 23.07 -26.97 -42.13
CA LEU A 451 22.82 -27.65 -43.41
C LEU A 451 23.99 -27.52 -44.37
N GLY A 452 24.84 -26.53 -44.24
CA GLY A 452 26.02 -26.29 -45.04
C GLY A 452 27.29 -27.01 -44.56
N ARG A 453 27.18 -27.77 -43.47
CA ARG A 453 28.21 -28.65 -42.93
C ARG A 453 27.86 -30.10 -43.22
#